data_869a050286c691c2c1e61b2cb5c75d5b
#
_entry.id   869a050286c691c2c1e61b2cb5c75d5b
#
_cell.length_a   1.000
_cell.length_b   1.000
_cell.length_c   1.000
_cell.angle_alpha   90.00
_cell.angle_beta   90.00
_cell.angle_gamma   90.00
#
_symmetry.space_group_name_H-M   'P 1'
#
loop_
_entity.id
_entity.type
_entity.pdbx_description
1 polymer ?
#
loop_
_entity_poly.entity_id
_entity_poly.type
_entity_poly.pdbx_seq_one_letter_code
_entity_poly.pdbx_strand_id
1 'polypeptide(L)'
;MKHLRQTVLFILLGFLLTACHHTADRLLSIEQLIKLKPDSALSLLRQIQYPEKLSDSNRALYALLMTQVINQSSDEEHKSDSLISVAIDYYKGTTDSVHAALAYYNAGLVAMDNEDSEASLHNFLKTIDWLGESDNDELQFMVRYKMSRLFNLRLIPDEELRLGKAALPYAERTGNPLYICALLPYITHGFMQTNQLDSAYKYSVQAIQLAEKENLVRALSHIYSQHAHLCMAMKDYKQALMYRDKDLAILFELFGEENEYIYDHYINKANTLTELHQYDSAFYYINKAVEDTTDIQYTTRKSLAKAEIYAATGQMDSAYYYMNRHADLRDRLIEERDKEGLLTLHRNYHNDELKKANTRLWQQAVERKLQLYVVTIVCCLAILLGGCIYFFLSLIPQHFDLTLFISS
;
A
#
# COMPACT_ATOMS: atom_id res chain seq x y z
N MET A 1 -3.80 -36.99 51.53
CA MET A 1 -4.46 -35.77 51.03
C MET A 1 -3.52 -34.78 50.29
N LYS A 2 -2.28 -34.54 50.75
CA LYS A 2 -1.33 -33.65 50.06
C LYS A 2 -0.95 -34.16 48.64
N HIS A 3 -0.61 -35.43 48.47
CA HIS A 3 -0.24 -36.03 47.20
C HIS A 3 -1.39 -36.03 46.17
N LEU A 4 -2.63 -36.29 46.64
CA LEU A 4 -3.82 -36.26 45.76
C LEU A 4 -4.07 -34.83 45.22
N ARG A 5 -3.92 -33.80 46.04
CA ARG A 5 -4.00 -32.41 45.62
C ARG A 5 -2.92 -32.03 44.61
N GLN A 6 -1.70 -32.49 44.78
CA GLN A 6 -0.61 -32.24 43.85
C GLN A 6 -0.86 -32.94 42.51
N THR A 7 -1.31 -34.19 42.52
CA THR A 7 -1.61 -34.93 41.28
C THR A 7 -2.78 -34.29 40.50
N VAL A 8 -3.85 -33.88 41.22
CA VAL A 8 -4.96 -33.15 40.58
C VAL A 8 -4.53 -31.81 40.00
N LEU A 9 -3.63 -31.10 40.72
CA LEU A 9 -3.06 -29.81 40.21
C LEU A 9 -2.22 -30.02 38.95
N PHE A 10 -1.38 -31.09 38.90
CA PHE A 10 -0.60 -31.43 37.70
C PHE A 10 -1.47 -31.86 36.52
N ILE A 11 -2.54 -32.61 36.76
CA ILE A 11 -3.49 -33.01 35.71
C ILE A 11 -4.24 -31.78 35.17
N LEU A 12 -4.70 -30.87 36.05
CA LEU A 12 -5.35 -29.63 35.67
C LEU A 12 -4.39 -28.71 34.89
N LEU A 13 -3.13 -28.62 35.31
CA LEU A 13 -2.10 -27.85 34.59
C LEU A 13 -1.81 -28.45 33.20
N GLY A 14 -1.78 -29.80 33.11
CA GLY A 14 -1.63 -30.51 31.81
C GLY A 14 -2.80 -30.24 30.85
N PHE A 15 -4.03 -30.24 31.35
CA PHE A 15 -5.22 -29.93 30.55
C PHE A 15 -5.25 -28.46 30.10
N LEU A 16 -4.79 -27.53 30.96
CA LEU A 16 -4.67 -26.11 30.58
C LEU A 16 -3.62 -25.89 29.49
N LEU A 17 -2.47 -26.56 29.55
CA LEU A 17 -1.42 -26.47 28.56
C LEU A 17 -1.85 -27.06 27.18
N THR A 18 -2.59 -28.19 27.18
CA THR A 18 -3.09 -28.78 25.94
C THR A 18 -4.18 -27.92 25.28
N ALA A 19 -5.06 -27.30 26.08
CA ALA A 19 -6.12 -26.42 25.58
C ALA A 19 -5.52 -25.12 24.94
N CYS A 20 -4.48 -24.55 25.55
CA CYS A 20 -3.78 -23.37 24.99
C CYS A 20 -3.06 -23.69 23.66
N HIS A 21 -2.43 -24.85 23.53
CA HIS A 21 -1.79 -25.29 22.29
C HIS A 21 -2.80 -25.45 21.16
N HIS A 22 -3.94 -26.07 21.44
CA HIS A 22 -4.98 -26.27 20.43
C HIS A 22 -5.56 -24.95 19.87
N THR A 23 -5.65 -23.90 20.70
CA THR A 23 -6.17 -22.61 20.25
C THR A 23 -5.14 -21.84 19.41
N ALA A 24 -3.85 -21.89 19.77
CA ALA A 24 -2.78 -21.28 18.97
C ALA A 24 -2.71 -21.91 17.56
N ASP A 25 -2.68 -23.25 17.47
CA ASP A 25 -2.66 -23.99 16.21
C ASP A 25 -3.89 -23.68 15.34
N ARG A 26 -5.06 -23.53 15.99
CA ARG A 26 -6.29 -23.14 15.30
C ARG A 26 -6.19 -21.72 14.71
N LEU A 27 -5.68 -20.74 15.44
CA LEU A 27 -5.50 -19.38 14.94
C LEU A 27 -4.50 -19.32 13.79
N LEU A 28 -3.37 -20.03 13.88
CA LEU A 28 -2.40 -20.12 12.79
C LEU A 28 -2.97 -20.78 11.54
N SER A 29 -3.84 -21.80 11.69
CA SER A 29 -4.52 -22.40 10.55
C SER A 29 -5.53 -21.44 9.89
N ILE A 30 -6.21 -20.61 10.70
CA ILE A 30 -7.14 -19.60 10.21
C ILE A 30 -6.36 -18.49 9.47
N GLU A 31 -5.21 -18.09 9.96
CA GLU A 31 -4.33 -17.11 9.28
C GLU A 31 -4.00 -17.52 7.85
N GLN A 32 -3.60 -18.79 7.66
CA GLN A 32 -3.34 -19.32 6.32
C GLN A 32 -4.61 -19.34 5.43
N LEU A 33 -5.78 -19.52 6.05
CA LEU A 33 -7.05 -19.59 5.33
C LEU A 33 -7.54 -18.21 4.83
N ILE A 34 -7.18 -17.13 5.51
CA ILE A 34 -7.67 -15.77 5.18
C ILE A 34 -7.41 -15.41 3.71
N LYS A 35 -6.23 -15.72 3.18
CA LYS A 35 -5.89 -15.41 1.78
C LYS A 35 -6.73 -16.19 0.76
N LEU A 36 -7.19 -17.39 1.12
CA LEU A 36 -7.85 -18.31 0.20
C LEU A 36 -9.38 -18.26 0.33
N LYS A 37 -9.89 -18.14 1.55
CA LYS A 37 -11.31 -18.23 1.89
C LYS A 37 -11.65 -17.31 3.06
N PRO A 38 -11.71 -15.98 2.86
CA PRO A 38 -11.94 -15.02 3.95
C PRO A 38 -13.25 -15.26 4.71
N ASP A 39 -14.35 -15.59 4.02
CA ASP A 39 -15.65 -15.87 4.66
C ASP A 39 -15.59 -17.08 5.60
N SER A 40 -14.87 -18.12 5.19
CA SER A 40 -14.66 -19.30 6.03
C SER A 40 -13.80 -18.96 7.25
N ALA A 41 -12.77 -18.16 7.08
CA ALA A 41 -11.91 -17.67 8.16
C ALA A 41 -12.72 -16.83 9.15
N LEU A 42 -13.58 -15.92 8.68
CA LEU A 42 -14.47 -15.12 9.53
C LEU A 42 -15.41 -16.02 10.35
N SER A 43 -16.03 -17.01 9.69
CA SER A 43 -16.90 -17.97 10.37
C SER A 43 -16.18 -18.75 11.48
N LEU A 44 -14.93 -19.17 11.24
CA LEU A 44 -14.11 -19.88 12.22
C LEU A 44 -13.66 -18.98 13.38
N LEU A 45 -13.34 -17.72 13.11
CA LEU A 45 -12.98 -16.73 14.15
C LEU A 45 -14.18 -16.44 15.06
N ARG A 46 -15.39 -16.28 14.49
CA ARG A 46 -16.62 -16.04 15.24
C ARG A 46 -17.03 -17.22 16.15
N GLN A 47 -16.54 -18.43 15.89
CA GLN A 47 -16.75 -19.59 16.74
C GLN A 47 -15.85 -19.61 17.99
N ILE A 48 -14.86 -18.73 18.10
CA ILE A 48 -14.00 -18.62 19.28
C ILE A 48 -14.79 -17.94 20.39
N GLN A 49 -15.17 -18.75 21.39
CA GLN A 49 -15.89 -18.23 22.56
C GLN A 49 -14.91 -17.54 23.51
N TYR A 50 -15.34 -16.41 24.08
CA TYR A 50 -14.60 -15.66 25.10
C TYR A 50 -13.18 -15.25 24.66
N PRO A 51 -13.02 -14.55 23.54
CA PRO A 51 -11.70 -14.14 23.05
C PRO A 51 -10.92 -13.29 24.08
N GLU A 52 -11.63 -12.60 24.98
CA GLU A 52 -11.05 -11.84 26.09
C GLU A 52 -10.34 -12.73 27.15
N LYS A 53 -10.61 -14.04 27.18
CA LYS A 53 -9.97 -15.01 28.07
C LYS A 53 -8.76 -15.72 27.47
N LEU A 54 -8.45 -15.43 26.21
CA LEU A 54 -7.25 -15.96 25.56
C LEU A 54 -5.98 -15.42 26.23
N SER A 55 -4.86 -16.14 26.08
CA SER A 55 -3.54 -15.59 26.42
C SER A 55 -3.26 -14.32 25.61
N ASP A 56 -2.41 -13.45 26.11
CA ASP A 56 -2.14 -12.16 25.45
C ASP A 56 -1.70 -12.32 24.00
N SER A 57 -0.85 -13.32 23.69
CA SER A 57 -0.44 -13.59 22.30
C SER A 57 -1.59 -14.11 21.42
N ASN A 58 -2.41 -15.04 21.92
CA ASN A 58 -3.54 -15.56 21.16
C ASN A 58 -4.64 -14.50 20.99
N ARG A 59 -4.84 -13.64 21.98
CA ARG A 59 -5.78 -12.51 21.90
C ARG A 59 -5.33 -11.48 20.88
N ALA A 60 -4.04 -11.19 20.83
CA ALA A 60 -3.46 -10.29 19.85
C ALA A 60 -3.57 -10.86 18.42
N LEU A 61 -3.25 -12.15 18.24
CA LEU A 61 -3.40 -12.81 16.95
C LEU A 61 -4.87 -12.87 16.52
N TYR A 62 -5.79 -13.23 17.42
CA TYR A 62 -7.22 -13.20 17.16
C TYR A 62 -7.70 -11.82 16.70
N ALA A 63 -7.28 -10.75 17.41
CA ALA A 63 -7.64 -9.38 17.08
C ALA A 63 -7.11 -8.96 15.71
N LEU A 64 -5.87 -9.31 15.39
CA LEU A 64 -5.27 -9.07 14.07
C LEU A 64 -6.04 -9.78 12.97
N LEU A 65 -6.25 -11.08 13.09
CA LEU A 65 -6.93 -11.88 12.07
C LEU A 65 -8.39 -11.46 11.86
N MET A 66 -9.10 -11.14 12.95
CA MET A 66 -10.48 -10.66 12.87
C MET A 66 -10.53 -9.33 12.11
N THR A 67 -9.67 -8.36 12.44
CA THR A 67 -9.62 -7.08 11.73
C THR A 67 -9.23 -7.28 10.27
N GLN A 68 -8.27 -8.16 9.99
CA GLN A 68 -7.83 -8.44 8.62
C GLN A 68 -8.97 -9.00 7.75
N VAL A 69 -9.76 -9.92 8.29
CA VAL A 69 -10.91 -10.49 7.56
C VAL A 69 -12.02 -9.45 7.37
N ILE A 70 -12.33 -8.68 8.40
CA ILE A 70 -13.34 -7.61 8.31
C ILE A 70 -12.92 -6.55 7.26
N ASN A 71 -11.64 -6.19 7.20
CA ASN A 71 -11.13 -5.27 6.17
C ASN A 71 -11.24 -5.83 4.74
N GLN A 72 -11.37 -7.14 4.57
CA GLN A 72 -11.58 -7.79 3.27
C GLN A 72 -13.05 -8.05 2.96
N SER A 73 -13.93 -7.98 3.96
CA SER A 73 -15.38 -8.17 3.82
C SER A 73 -16.05 -6.86 3.41
N SER A 74 -17.01 -6.93 2.50
CA SER A 74 -17.82 -5.79 2.08
C SER A 74 -19.05 -5.55 2.97
N ASP A 75 -19.40 -6.49 3.86
CA ASP A 75 -20.67 -6.50 4.57
C ASP A 75 -20.64 -5.94 6.00
N GLU A 76 -19.46 -5.57 6.51
CA GLU A 76 -19.31 -5.09 7.89
C GLU A 76 -19.21 -3.57 7.92
N GLU A 77 -20.29 -2.90 8.35
CA GLU A 77 -20.40 -1.44 8.42
C GLU A 77 -19.50 -0.77 9.49
N HIS A 78 -18.98 -1.50 10.47
CA HIS A 78 -18.25 -0.89 11.60
C HIS A 78 -16.87 -1.50 11.80
N LYS A 79 -15.88 -0.83 11.24
CA LYS A 79 -14.47 -1.11 11.49
C LYS A 79 -14.01 -0.31 12.71
N SER A 80 -13.87 -1.01 13.84
CA SER A 80 -13.49 -0.40 15.12
C SER A 80 -11.99 -0.48 15.37
N ASP A 81 -11.38 0.65 15.76
CA ASP A 81 -9.97 0.72 16.18
C ASP A 81 -9.69 -0.10 17.44
N SER A 82 -10.71 -0.35 18.27
CA SER A 82 -10.54 -1.00 19.57
C SER A 82 -10.02 -2.43 19.44
N LEU A 83 -10.39 -3.15 18.38
CA LEU A 83 -9.96 -4.51 18.16
C LEU A 83 -8.49 -4.57 17.71
N ILE A 84 -8.13 -3.78 16.70
CA ILE A 84 -6.77 -3.78 16.17
C ILE A 84 -5.74 -3.20 17.15
N SER A 85 -6.16 -2.30 18.05
CA SER A 85 -5.28 -1.75 19.08
C SER A 85 -4.72 -2.83 20.01
N VAL A 86 -5.49 -3.90 20.29
CA VAL A 86 -5.01 -5.06 21.08
C VAL A 86 -3.82 -5.74 20.40
N ALA A 87 -3.87 -5.91 19.08
CA ALA A 87 -2.77 -6.48 18.31
C ALA A 87 -1.54 -5.55 18.31
N ILE A 88 -1.74 -4.25 18.05
CA ILE A 88 -0.66 -3.26 18.06
C ILE A 88 0.02 -3.22 19.42
N ASP A 89 -0.75 -3.14 20.50
CA ASP A 89 -0.21 -3.02 21.87
C ASP A 89 0.65 -4.24 22.25
N TYR A 90 0.28 -5.42 21.78
CA TYR A 90 1.06 -6.62 21.99
C TYR A 90 2.30 -6.66 21.09
N TYR A 91 2.12 -6.59 19.76
CA TYR A 91 3.21 -6.83 18.81
C TYR A 91 4.29 -5.74 18.82
N LYS A 92 3.97 -4.47 19.14
CA LYS A 92 4.98 -3.39 19.29
C LYS A 92 6.05 -3.68 20.36
N GLY A 93 5.76 -4.57 21.33
CA GLY A 93 6.68 -4.99 22.39
C GLY A 93 7.42 -6.29 22.10
N THR A 94 7.22 -6.88 20.90
CA THR A 94 7.81 -8.17 20.51
C THR A 94 8.87 -7.99 19.42
N THR A 95 9.55 -9.09 19.09
CA THR A 95 10.47 -9.17 17.92
C THR A 95 9.75 -9.63 16.64
N ASP A 96 8.45 -9.87 16.70
CA ASP A 96 7.64 -10.32 15.57
C ASP A 96 7.27 -9.14 14.67
N SER A 97 8.21 -8.77 13.80
CA SER A 97 8.08 -7.63 12.90
C SER A 97 6.98 -7.83 11.85
N VAL A 98 6.67 -9.08 11.47
CA VAL A 98 5.66 -9.38 10.46
C VAL A 98 4.27 -9.10 10.98
N HIS A 99 3.91 -9.64 12.15
CA HIS A 99 2.61 -9.37 12.75
C HIS A 99 2.47 -7.92 13.21
N ALA A 100 3.56 -7.29 13.68
CA ALA A 100 3.54 -5.86 13.98
C ALA A 100 3.23 -5.03 12.72
N ALA A 101 3.91 -5.30 11.60
CA ALA A 101 3.64 -4.64 10.33
C ALA A 101 2.19 -4.86 9.84
N LEU A 102 1.69 -6.10 9.93
CA LEU A 102 0.30 -6.43 9.58
C LEU A 102 -0.70 -5.71 10.48
N ALA A 103 -0.43 -5.58 11.78
CA ALA A 103 -1.31 -4.88 12.72
C ALA A 103 -1.41 -3.39 12.37
N TYR A 104 -0.30 -2.73 12.12
CA TYR A 104 -0.30 -1.33 11.68
C TYR A 104 -0.92 -1.16 10.28
N TYR A 105 -0.67 -2.08 9.35
CA TYR A 105 -1.31 -2.03 8.03
C TYR A 105 -2.84 -2.10 8.15
N ASN A 106 -3.37 -3.03 8.93
CA ASN A 106 -4.81 -3.17 9.15
C ASN A 106 -5.41 -1.97 9.90
N ALA A 107 -4.69 -1.39 10.85
CA ALA A 107 -5.11 -0.14 11.49
C ALA A 107 -5.15 1.03 10.51
N GLY A 108 -4.20 1.09 9.58
CA GLY A 108 -4.21 2.07 8.50
C GLY A 108 -5.43 1.93 7.58
N LEU A 109 -5.88 0.68 7.30
CA LEU A 109 -7.11 0.44 6.54
C LEU A 109 -8.36 0.87 7.30
N VAL A 110 -8.45 0.53 8.59
CA VAL A 110 -9.57 0.96 9.46
C VAL A 110 -9.66 2.50 9.51
N ALA A 111 -8.54 3.17 9.70
CA ALA A 111 -8.49 4.64 9.70
C ALA A 111 -8.90 5.23 8.33
N MET A 112 -8.50 4.57 7.22
CA MET A 112 -8.87 4.99 5.87
C MET A 112 -10.39 4.88 5.64
N ASP A 113 -11.01 3.81 6.14
CA ASP A 113 -12.45 3.62 6.02
C ASP A 113 -13.25 4.58 6.93
N ASN A 114 -12.65 5.01 8.04
CA ASN A 114 -13.19 6.06 8.93
C ASN A 114 -12.86 7.49 8.42
N GLU A 115 -12.30 7.62 7.22
CA GLU A 115 -11.90 8.89 6.58
C GLU A 115 -10.82 9.68 7.34
N ASP A 116 -10.19 9.09 8.38
CA ASP A 116 -9.07 9.66 9.11
C ASP A 116 -7.76 9.44 8.34
N SER A 117 -7.46 10.39 7.45
CA SER A 117 -6.29 10.32 6.59
C SER A 117 -4.97 10.42 7.34
N GLU A 118 -4.92 11.17 8.45
CA GLU A 118 -3.70 11.32 9.24
C GLU A 118 -3.37 10.04 9.99
N ALA A 119 -4.36 9.45 10.68
CA ALA A 119 -4.17 8.16 11.34
C ALA A 119 -3.86 7.06 10.34
N SER A 120 -4.52 7.06 9.17
CA SER A 120 -4.24 6.11 8.09
C SER A 120 -2.78 6.20 7.64
N LEU A 121 -2.30 7.40 7.29
CA LEU A 121 -0.92 7.62 6.88
C LEU A 121 0.06 7.24 7.98
N HIS A 122 -0.19 7.66 9.22
CA HIS A 122 0.66 7.30 10.37
C HIS A 122 0.85 5.80 10.49
N ASN A 123 -0.24 5.04 10.44
CA ASN A 123 -0.21 3.59 10.55
C ASN A 123 0.49 2.93 9.35
N PHE A 124 0.29 3.41 8.13
CA PHE A 124 1.02 2.91 6.96
C PHE A 124 2.52 3.20 7.02
N LEU A 125 2.93 4.36 7.53
CA LEU A 125 4.34 4.68 7.77
C LEU A 125 4.94 3.74 8.82
N LYS A 126 4.20 3.45 9.92
CA LYS A 126 4.62 2.44 10.90
C LYS A 126 4.73 1.04 10.30
N THR A 127 3.85 0.68 9.37
CA THR A 127 3.99 -0.58 8.62
C THR A 127 5.33 -0.64 7.89
N ILE A 128 5.74 0.44 7.22
CA ILE A 128 7.03 0.51 6.51
C ILE A 128 8.20 0.40 7.51
N ASP A 129 8.11 1.09 8.65
CA ASP A 129 9.13 1.02 9.71
C ASP A 129 9.35 -0.43 10.18
N TRP A 130 8.28 -1.18 10.44
CA TRP A 130 8.34 -2.57 10.88
C TRP A 130 8.78 -3.55 9.80
N LEU A 131 8.43 -3.30 8.54
CA LEU A 131 8.89 -4.10 7.41
C LEU A 131 10.39 -3.93 7.16
N GLY A 132 10.93 -2.73 7.32
CA GLY A 132 12.33 -2.44 7.01
C GLY A 132 12.72 -2.94 5.61
N GLU A 133 13.80 -3.72 5.53
CA GLU A 133 14.31 -4.38 4.31
C GLU A 133 13.77 -5.80 4.15
N SER A 134 12.59 -6.09 4.69
CA SER A 134 11.96 -7.42 4.59
C SER A 134 11.67 -7.82 3.14
N ASP A 135 11.85 -9.11 2.84
CA ASP A 135 11.51 -9.73 1.54
C ASP A 135 10.00 -9.95 1.33
N ASN A 136 9.15 -9.40 2.20
CA ASN A 136 7.71 -9.46 2.04
C ASN A 136 7.22 -8.45 0.99
N ASP A 137 7.50 -8.76 -0.28
CA ASP A 137 7.17 -7.89 -1.42
C ASP A 137 5.66 -7.59 -1.51
N GLU A 138 4.81 -8.53 -1.11
CA GLU A 138 3.37 -8.33 -1.12
C GLU A 138 2.95 -7.19 -0.17
N LEU A 139 3.38 -7.22 1.09
CA LEU A 139 3.02 -6.19 2.05
C LEU A 139 3.75 -4.86 1.76
N GLN A 140 5.00 -4.93 1.26
CA GLN A 140 5.74 -3.76 0.76
C GLN A 140 4.98 -3.05 -0.38
N PHE A 141 4.41 -3.83 -1.31
CA PHE A 141 3.53 -3.30 -2.36
C PHE A 141 2.24 -2.74 -1.79
N MET A 142 1.50 -3.54 -1.00
CA MET A 142 0.18 -3.18 -0.51
C MET A 142 0.16 -1.87 0.27
N VAL A 143 1.13 -1.65 1.17
CA VAL A 143 1.19 -0.44 1.97
C VAL A 143 1.44 0.80 1.10
N ARG A 144 2.39 0.74 0.15
CA ARG A 144 2.69 1.88 -0.74
C ARG A 144 1.55 2.16 -1.72
N TYR A 145 0.89 1.12 -2.21
CA TYR A 145 -0.31 1.25 -3.03
C TYR A 145 -1.44 1.95 -2.28
N LYS A 146 -1.70 1.57 -1.03
CA LYS A 146 -2.72 2.22 -0.19
C LYS A 146 -2.36 3.68 0.13
N MET A 147 -1.09 3.97 0.39
CA MET A 147 -0.61 5.34 0.55
C MET A 147 -0.78 6.16 -0.74
N SER A 148 -0.41 5.61 -1.91
CA SER A 148 -0.63 6.26 -3.21
C SER A 148 -2.11 6.58 -3.42
N ARG A 149 -3.01 5.63 -3.13
CA ARG A 149 -4.47 5.85 -3.17
C ARG A 149 -4.93 6.92 -2.19
N LEU A 150 -4.37 6.97 -0.97
CA LEU A 150 -4.69 7.99 0.02
C LEU A 150 -4.37 9.40 -0.50
N PHE A 151 -3.19 9.58 -1.10
CA PHE A 151 -2.78 10.85 -1.71
C PHE A 151 -3.60 11.20 -2.96
N ASN A 152 -4.02 10.21 -3.76
CA ASN A 152 -4.97 10.42 -4.85
C ASN A 152 -6.30 10.99 -4.34
N LEU A 153 -6.90 10.37 -3.30
CA LEU A 153 -8.15 10.84 -2.70
C LEU A 153 -8.05 12.27 -2.15
N ARG A 154 -6.87 12.69 -1.72
CA ARG A 154 -6.60 14.04 -1.21
C ARG A 154 -6.09 15.00 -2.28
N LEU A 155 -6.05 14.59 -3.56
CA LEU A 155 -5.57 15.37 -4.70
C LEU A 155 -4.15 15.96 -4.49
N ILE A 156 -3.23 15.08 -4.11
CA ILE A 156 -1.79 15.38 -3.93
C ILE A 156 -0.99 14.53 -4.94
N PRO A 157 -0.96 14.93 -6.22
CA PRO A 157 -0.48 14.08 -7.31
C PRO A 157 1.02 13.77 -7.26
N ASP A 158 1.85 14.66 -6.72
CA ASP A 158 3.30 14.43 -6.63
C ASP A 158 3.62 13.23 -5.70
N GLU A 159 2.94 13.15 -4.55
CA GLU A 159 3.10 12.05 -3.61
C GLU A 159 2.42 10.76 -4.10
N GLU A 160 1.26 10.88 -4.72
CA GLU A 160 0.58 9.76 -5.40
C GLU A 160 1.55 9.09 -6.39
N LEU A 161 2.14 9.88 -7.30
CA LEU A 161 3.07 9.40 -8.32
C LEU A 161 4.36 8.82 -7.71
N ARG A 162 4.93 9.50 -6.72
CA ARG A 162 6.15 9.05 -6.05
C ARG A 162 5.96 7.68 -5.38
N LEU A 163 4.86 7.51 -4.65
CA LEU A 163 4.54 6.26 -3.97
C LEU A 163 4.13 5.16 -4.95
N GLY A 164 3.36 5.49 -5.98
CA GLY A 164 3.03 4.55 -7.05
C GLY A 164 4.29 3.99 -7.73
N LYS A 165 5.23 4.85 -8.09
CA LYS A 165 6.52 4.41 -8.66
C LYS A 165 7.35 3.60 -7.68
N ALA A 166 7.33 3.94 -6.39
CA ALA A 166 8.01 3.17 -5.35
C ALA A 166 7.38 1.80 -5.08
N ALA A 167 6.07 1.64 -5.33
CA ALA A 167 5.35 0.37 -5.18
C ALA A 167 5.60 -0.60 -6.35
N LEU A 168 5.86 -0.08 -7.56
CA LEU A 168 5.93 -0.87 -8.79
C LEU A 168 6.95 -2.02 -8.74
N PRO A 169 8.20 -1.82 -8.31
CA PRO A 169 9.17 -2.93 -8.23
C PRO A 169 8.73 -4.06 -7.29
N TYR A 170 8.01 -3.75 -6.23
CA TYR A 170 7.44 -4.75 -5.32
C TYR A 170 6.30 -5.52 -5.99
N ALA A 171 5.40 -4.82 -6.70
CA ALA A 171 4.33 -5.47 -7.47
C ALA A 171 4.90 -6.45 -8.50
N GLU A 172 5.94 -6.05 -9.23
CA GLU A 172 6.62 -6.87 -10.23
C GLU A 172 7.24 -8.13 -9.61
N ARG A 173 7.91 -8.02 -8.45
CA ARG A 173 8.53 -9.16 -7.76
C ARG A 173 7.52 -10.16 -7.20
N THR A 174 6.30 -9.74 -6.88
CA THR A 174 5.24 -10.70 -6.48
C THR A 174 4.83 -11.63 -7.63
N GLY A 175 5.06 -11.24 -8.87
CA GLY A 175 4.60 -11.96 -10.06
C GLY A 175 3.07 -11.93 -10.24
N ASN A 176 2.33 -11.17 -9.44
CA ASN A 176 0.87 -11.08 -9.53
C ASN A 176 0.43 -9.93 -10.46
N PRO A 177 -0.11 -10.22 -11.66
CA PRO A 177 -0.50 -9.19 -12.61
C PRO A 177 -1.62 -8.28 -12.10
N LEU A 178 -2.47 -8.75 -11.17
CA LEU A 178 -3.51 -7.91 -10.56
C LEU A 178 -2.92 -6.73 -9.80
N TYR A 179 -1.77 -6.90 -9.12
CA TYR A 179 -1.13 -5.82 -8.37
C TYR A 179 -0.61 -4.72 -9.29
N ILE A 180 -0.01 -5.13 -10.41
CA ILE A 180 0.46 -4.17 -11.44
C ILE A 180 -0.73 -3.44 -12.06
N CYS A 181 -1.78 -4.17 -12.45
CA CYS A 181 -3.00 -3.59 -13.03
C CYS A 181 -3.77 -2.68 -12.06
N ALA A 182 -3.72 -2.94 -10.76
CA ALA A 182 -4.31 -2.07 -9.75
C ALA A 182 -3.51 -0.78 -9.54
N LEU A 183 -2.18 -0.83 -9.71
CA LEU A 183 -1.26 0.27 -9.44
C LEU A 183 -1.11 1.24 -10.61
N LEU A 184 -0.99 0.71 -11.84
CA LEU A 184 -0.70 1.52 -13.03
C LEU A 184 -1.70 2.67 -13.27
N PRO A 185 -3.00 2.54 -13.01
CA PRO A 185 -3.94 3.66 -13.08
C PRO A 185 -3.58 4.85 -12.18
N TYR A 186 -3.06 4.62 -10.96
CA TYR A 186 -2.61 5.70 -10.06
C TYR A 186 -1.33 6.37 -10.57
N ILE A 187 -0.38 5.60 -11.12
CA ILE A 187 0.82 6.15 -11.76
C ILE A 187 0.41 6.98 -12.99
N THR A 188 -0.52 6.49 -13.79
CA THR A 188 -1.08 7.20 -14.95
C THR A 188 -1.72 8.52 -14.53
N HIS A 189 -2.57 8.48 -13.50
CA HIS A 189 -3.24 9.66 -12.96
C HIS A 189 -2.22 10.68 -12.43
N GLY A 190 -1.25 10.25 -11.63
CA GLY A 190 -0.22 11.13 -11.11
C GLY A 190 0.61 11.83 -12.22
N PHE A 191 0.99 11.11 -13.27
CA PHE A 191 1.63 11.70 -14.45
C PHE A 191 0.73 12.68 -15.20
N MET A 192 -0.56 12.35 -15.33
CA MET A 192 -1.55 13.22 -15.97
C MET A 192 -1.72 14.53 -15.19
N GLN A 193 -1.86 14.47 -13.88
CA GLN A 193 -2.01 15.66 -13.02
C GLN A 193 -0.75 16.52 -12.94
N THR A 194 0.41 15.94 -13.15
CA THR A 194 1.71 16.67 -13.26
C THR A 194 2.03 17.07 -14.70
N ASN A 195 1.05 17.02 -15.62
CA ASN A 195 1.17 17.39 -17.02
C ASN A 195 2.25 16.66 -17.83
N GLN A 196 2.53 15.40 -17.46
CA GLN A 196 3.48 14.51 -18.13
C GLN A 196 2.72 13.48 -18.99
N LEU A 197 1.96 13.96 -19.99
CA LEU A 197 0.98 13.17 -20.73
C LEU A 197 1.59 11.98 -21.49
N ASP A 198 2.79 12.12 -22.04
CA ASP A 198 3.49 11.03 -22.76
C ASP A 198 3.81 9.86 -21.81
N SER A 199 4.28 10.19 -20.59
CA SER A 199 4.53 9.18 -19.56
C SER A 199 3.23 8.51 -19.10
N ALA A 200 2.18 9.30 -18.88
CA ALA A 200 0.86 8.79 -18.55
C ALA A 200 0.36 7.82 -19.62
N TYR A 201 0.50 8.16 -20.90
CA TYR A 201 0.09 7.31 -22.01
C TYR A 201 0.84 5.97 -22.01
N LYS A 202 2.15 5.99 -21.83
CA LYS A 202 2.99 4.78 -21.75
C LYS A 202 2.49 3.80 -20.69
N TYR A 203 2.30 4.30 -19.45
CA TYR A 203 1.85 3.45 -18.33
C TYR A 203 0.41 2.97 -18.49
N SER A 204 -0.47 3.81 -19.06
CA SER A 204 -1.85 3.45 -19.31
C SER A 204 -1.97 2.35 -20.38
N VAL A 205 -1.20 2.44 -21.49
CA VAL A 205 -1.15 1.39 -22.51
C VAL A 205 -0.57 0.09 -21.95
N GLN A 206 0.45 0.17 -21.12
CA GLN A 206 1.00 -1.01 -20.43
C GLN A 206 -0.07 -1.69 -19.57
N ALA A 207 -0.88 -0.92 -18.83
CA ALA A 207 -1.97 -1.44 -18.01
C ALA A 207 -3.01 -2.17 -18.86
N ILE A 208 -3.43 -1.57 -19.97
CA ILE A 208 -4.40 -2.17 -20.89
C ILE A 208 -3.86 -3.50 -21.43
N GLN A 209 -2.65 -3.50 -22.00
CA GLN A 209 -2.04 -4.70 -22.59
C GLN A 209 -1.91 -5.85 -21.58
N LEU A 210 -1.50 -5.54 -20.35
CA LEU A 210 -1.37 -6.55 -19.30
C LEU A 210 -2.74 -7.10 -18.89
N ALA A 211 -3.72 -6.23 -18.67
CA ALA A 211 -5.05 -6.64 -18.22
C ALA A 211 -5.82 -7.42 -19.30
N GLU A 212 -5.65 -7.04 -20.58
CA GLU A 212 -6.23 -7.80 -21.71
C GLU A 212 -5.56 -9.18 -21.84
N LYS A 213 -4.22 -9.25 -21.78
CA LYS A 213 -3.46 -10.50 -21.87
C LYS A 213 -3.84 -11.49 -20.76
N GLU A 214 -4.00 -11.01 -19.52
CA GLU A 214 -4.33 -11.83 -18.37
C GLU A 214 -5.84 -11.99 -18.13
N ASN A 215 -6.68 -11.46 -19.03
CA ASN A 215 -8.15 -11.50 -18.99
C ASN A 215 -8.74 -10.97 -17.65
N LEU A 216 -8.19 -9.86 -17.16
CA LEU A 216 -8.57 -9.24 -15.87
C LEU A 216 -9.75 -8.28 -16.05
N VAL A 217 -10.94 -8.80 -16.35
CA VAL A 217 -12.12 -8.03 -16.79
C VAL A 217 -12.49 -6.90 -15.81
N ARG A 218 -12.48 -7.16 -14.49
CA ARG A 218 -12.79 -6.10 -13.49
C ARG A 218 -11.75 -5.00 -13.47
N ALA A 219 -10.46 -5.33 -13.64
CA ALA A 219 -9.39 -4.34 -13.71
C ALA A 219 -9.47 -3.52 -15.00
N LEU A 220 -9.86 -4.13 -16.13
CA LEU A 220 -10.04 -3.46 -17.42
C LEU A 220 -11.02 -2.29 -17.34
N SER A 221 -12.15 -2.42 -16.65
CA SER A 221 -13.10 -1.32 -16.47
C SER A 221 -12.42 -0.07 -15.89
N HIS A 222 -11.74 -0.21 -14.76
CA HIS A 222 -11.03 0.91 -14.14
C HIS A 222 -9.90 1.46 -15.04
N ILE A 223 -9.14 0.57 -15.70
CA ILE A 223 -8.05 0.95 -16.61
C ILE A 223 -8.58 1.70 -17.83
N TYR A 224 -9.66 1.24 -18.46
CA TYR A 224 -10.30 1.93 -19.60
C TYR A 224 -10.86 3.29 -19.16
N SER A 225 -11.48 3.39 -17.98
CA SER A 225 -11.94 4.64 -17.44
C SER A 225 -10.80 5.66 -17.28
N GLN A 226 -9.67 5.24 -16.71
CA GLN A 226 -8.49 6.11 -16.56
C GLN A 226 -7.85 6.47 -17.89
N HIS A 227 -7.76 5.53 -18.84
CA HIS A 227 -7.24 5.81 -20.17
C HIS A 227 -8.14 6.81 -20.93
N ALA A 228 -9.46 6.69 -20.80
CA ALA A 228 -10.39 7.65 -21.38
C ALA A 228 -10.21 9.07 -20.77
N HIS A 229 -9.94 9.20 -19.46
CA HIS A 229 -9.59 10.48 -18.86
C HIS A 229 -8.30 11.06 -19.44
N LEU A 230 -7.29 10.22 -19.66
CA LEU A 230 -6.05 10.65 -20.30
C LEU A 230 -6.30 11.11 -21.75
N CYS A 231 -7.09 10.38 -22.53
CA CYS A 231 -7.47 10.79 -23.89
C CYS A 231 -8.23 12.13 -23.90
N MET A 232 -9.09 12.39 -22.90
CA MET A 232 -9.72 13.71 -22.72
C MET A 232 -8.69 14.81 -22.48
N ALA A 233 -7.71 14.57 -21.61
CA ALA A 233 -6.62 15.53 -21.33
C ALA A 233 -5.75 15.78 -22.59
N MET A 234 -5.55 14.77 -23.42
CA MET A 234 -4.85 14.85 -24.72
C MET A 234 -5.73 15.41 -25.85
N LYS A 235 -7.02 15.71 -25.58
CA LYS A 235 -8.03 16.16 -26.55
C LYS A 235 -8.35 15.14 -27.65
N ASP A 236 -8.03 13.87 -27.45
CA ASP A 236 -8.47 12.78 -28.34
C ASP A 236 -9.84 12.26 -27.87
N TYR A 237 -10.86 13.07 -28.08
CA TYR A 237 -12.23 12.80 -27.64
C TYR A 237 -12.84 11.54 -28.28
N LYS A 238 -12.38 11.19 -29.49
CA LYS A 238 -12.87 9.97 -30.17
C LYS A 238 -12.36 8.70 -29.49
N GLN A 239 -11.07 8.67 -29.15
CA GLN A 239 -10.52 7.58 -28.35
C GLN A 239 -11.14 7.55 -26.95
N ALA A 240 -11.29 8.70 -26.31
CA ALA A 240 -11.95 8.79 -25.02
C ALA A 240 -13.35 8.14 -25.04
N LEU A 241 -14.17 8.46 -26.04
CA LEU A 241 -15.51 7.88 -26.20
C LEU A 241 -15.45 6.35 -26.39
N MET A 242 -14.55 5.87 -27.25
CA MET A 242 -14.37 4.43 -27.48
C MET A 242 -14.04 3.67 -26.18
N TYR A 243 -13.14 4.21 -25.34
CA TYR A 243 -12.79 3.57 -24.07
C TYR A 243 -13.89 3.72 -23.00
N ARG A 244 -14.69 4.82 -23.03
CA ARG A 244 -15.91 4.93 -22.21
C ARG A 244 -16.94 3.86 -22.55
N ASP A 245 -17.09 3.57 -23.87
CA ASP A 245 -18.01 2.52 -24.32
C ASP A 245 -17.55 1.14 -23.88
N LYS A 246 -16.25 0.83 -23.99
CA LYS A 246 -15.67 -0.43 -23.51
C LYS A 246 -15.84 -0.60 -21.99
N ASP A 247 -15.61 0.46 -21.23
CA ASP A 247 -15.77 0.49 -19.78
C ASP A 247 -17.24 0.23 -19.38
N LEU A 248 -18.18 0.98 -19.96
CA LEU A 248 -19.61 0.79 -19.70
C LEU A 248 -20.10 -0.61 -20.09
N ALA A 249 -19.61 -1.20 -21.18
CA ALA A 249 -19.98 -2.55 -21.57
C ALA A 249 -19.61 -3.59 -20.49
N ILE A 250 -18.42 -3.46 -19.89
CA ILE A 250 -17.98 -4.32 -18.78
C ILE A 250 -18.87 -4.09 -17.55
N LEU A 251 -19.15 -2.83 -17.22
CA LEU A 251 -19.95 -2.50 -16.04
C LEU A 251 -21.40 -2.99 -16.18
N PHE A 252 -21.99 -2.91 -17.37
CA PHE A 252 -23.32 -3.44 -17.62
C PHE A 252 -23.38 -4.97 -17.46
N GLU A 253 -22.34 -5.66 -17.91
CA GLU A 253 -22.23 -7.12 -17.71
C GLU A 253 -22.09 -7.49 -16.24
N LEU A 254 -21.30 -6.73 -15.47
CA LEU A 254 -21.02 -7.03 -14.06
C LEU A 254 -22.13 -6.65 -13.10
N PHE A 255 -22.80 -5.51 -13.33
CA PHE A 255 -23.68 -4.86 -12.35
C PHE A 255 -25.09 -4.54 -12.87
N GLY A 256 -25.30 -4.55 -14.19
CA GLY A 256 -26.53 -4.05 -14.82
C GLY A 256 -26.54 -2.52 -14.97
N GLU A 257 -27.40 -2.01 -15.87
CA GLU A 257 -27.41 -0.58 -16.27
C GLU A 257 -27.89 0.39 -15.17
N GLU A 258 -28.65 -0.07 -14.19
CA GLU A 258 -29.27 0.75 -13.15
C GLU A 258 -28.48 0.78 -11.83
N ASN A 259 -27.28 0.22 -11.83
CA ASN A 259 -26.45 0.18 -10.64
C ASN A 259 -25.79 1.54 -10.36
N GLU A 260 -25.75 1.96 -9.09
CA GLU A 260 -25.18 3.24 -8.67
C GLU A 260 -23.70 3.41 -9.07
N TYR A 261 -22.91 2.33 -9.11
CA TYR A 261 -21.52 2.35 -9.57
C TYR A 261 -21.35 2.85 -11.01
N ILE A 262 -22.42 2.88 -11.82
CA ILE A 262 -22.35 3.28 -13.22
C ILE A 262 -22.62 4.78 -13.41
N TYR A 263 -23.24 5.44 -12.44
CA TYR A 263 -23.67 6.83 -12.60
C TYR A 263 -22.53 7.80 -12.88
N ASP A 264 -21.38 7.61 -12.23
CA ASP A 264 -20.15 8.38 -12.52
C ASP A 264 -19.66 8.18 -13.97
N HIS A 265 -19.78 6.97 -14.47
CA HIS A 265 -19.37 6.65 -15.84
C HIS A 265 -20.32 7.28 -16.88
N TYR A 266 -21.61 7.45 -16.56
CA TYR A 266 -22.53 8.24 -17.38
C TYR A 266 -22.14 9.72 -17.43
N ILE A 267 -21.78 10.35 -16.28
CA ILE A 267 -21.28 11.73 -16.25
C ILE A 267 -20.03 11.87 -17.14
N ASN A 268 -19.08 10.98 -16.98
CA ASN A 268 -17.84 10.99 -17.76
C ASN A 268 -18.08 10.82 -19.27
N LYS A 269 -19.03 9.96 -19.65
CA LYS A 269 -19.42 9.80 -21.06
C LYS A 269 -20.14 11.04 -21.59
N ALA A 270 -21.04 11.66 -20.80
CA ALA A 270 -21.71 12.89 -21.16
C ALA A 270 -20.72 14.03 -21.44
N ASN A 271 -19.67 14.19 -20.57
CA ASN A 271 -18.61 15.16 -20.79
C ASN A 271 -17.87 14.90 -22.11
N THR A 272 -17.52 13.65 -22.39
CA THR A 272 -16.84 13.29 -23.65
C THR A 272 -17.70 13.59 -24.88
N LEU A 273 -19.01 13.33 -24.81
CA LEU A 273 -19.96 13.62 -25.87
C LEU A 273 -20.16 15.14 -26.08
N THR A 274 -20.08 15.93 -25.01
CA THR A 274 -20.13 17.39 -25.05
C THR A 274 -18.97 17.95 -25.87
N GLU A 275 -17.75 17.46 -25.62
CA GLU A 275 -16.55 17.83 -26.38
C GLU A 275 -16.62 17.41 -27.85
N LEU A 276 -17.36 16.35 -28.16
CA LEU A 276 -17.64 15.89 -29.52
C LEU A 276 -18.83 16.61 -30.16
N HIS A 277 -19.45 17.59 -29.51
CA HIS A 277 -20.63 18.33 -29.94
C HIS A 277 -21.87 17.44 -30.16
N GLN A 278 -21.95 16.27 -29.51
CA GLN A 278 -23.07 15.33 -29.58
C GLN A 278 -24.03 15.59 -28.40
N TYR A 279 -24.64 16.76 -28.39
CA TYR A 279 -25.37 17.30 -27.20
C TYR A 279 -26.60 16.47 -26.82
N ASP A 280 -27.37 15.96 -27.78
CA ASP A 280 -28.54 15.12 -27.48
C ASP A 280 -28.13 13.85 -26.73
N SER A 281 -27.02 13.22 -27.14
CA SER A 281 -26.46 12.06 -26.48
C SER A 281 -25.86 12.44 -25.09
N ALA A 282 -25.25 13.61 -24.99
CA ALA A 282 -24.73 14.11 -23.71
C ALA A 282 -25.86 14.31 -22.69
N PHE A 283 -26.99 14.94 -23.11
CA PHE A 283 -28.18 15.07 -22.27
C PHE A 283 -28.78 13.73 -21.88
N TYR A 284 -28.83 12.76 -22.80
CA TYR A 284 -29.31 11.43 -22.49
C TYR A 284 -28.52 10.78 -21.35
N TYR A 285 -27.17 10.77 -21.43
CA TYR A 285 -26.33 10.13 -20.41
C TYR A 285 -26.31 10.91 -19.10
N ILE A 286 -26.23 12.26 -19.11
CA ILE A 286 -26.25 13.03 -17.87
C ILE A 286 -27.57 12.89 -17.09
N ASN A 287 -28.69 12.65 -17.80
CA ASN A 287 -30.00 12.42 -17.18
C ASN A 287 -30.19 10.98 -16.69
N LYS A 288 -29.42 9.99 -17.21
CA LYS A 288 -29.36 8.64 -16.63
C LYS A 288 -28.65 8.62 -15.27
N ALA A 289 -27.74 9.55 -15.00
CA ALA A 289 -27.10 9.71 -13.72
C ALA A 289 -28.13 10.25 -12.69
N VAL A 290 -28.18 9.66 -11.49
CA VAL A 290 -29.16 10.04 -10.44
C VAL A 290 -28.98 11.50 -10.02
N GLU A 291 -30.09 12.20 -9.71
CA GLU A 291 -30.05 13.64 -9.38
C GLU A 291 -29.64 13.95 -7.95
N ASP A 292 -30.04 13.11 -7.01
CA ASP A 292 -29.92 13.42 -5.58
C ASP A 292 -29.16 12.30 -4.86
N THR A 293 -27.92 12.61 -4.50
CA THR A 293 -27.08 11.74 -3.67
C THR A 293 -26.49 12.54 -2.52
N THR A 294 -26.22 11.87 -1.42
CA THR A 294 -25.47 12.43 -0.30
C THR A 294 -23.98 12.62 -0.61
N ASP A 295 -23.51 12.05 -1.73
CA ASP A 295 -22.12 12.19 -2.18
C ASP A 295 -21.89 13.57 -2.82
N ILE A 296 -21.21 14.43 -2.06
CA ILE A 296 -20.85 15.78 -2.49
C ILE A 296 -19.91 15.76 -3.69
N GLN A 297 -18.99 14.79 -3.80
CA GLN A 297 -18.05 14.69 -4.93
C GLN A 297 -18.79 14.37 -6.22
N TYR A 298 -19.70 13.41 -6.17
CA TYR A 298 -20.54 13.03 -7.28
C TYR A 298 -21.40 14.24 -7.74
N THR A 299 -22.11 14.87 -6.80
CA THR A 299 -22.98 16.01 -7.09
C THR A 299 -22.21 17.20 -7.66
N THR A 300 -20.99 17.45 -7.19
CA THR A 300 -20.10 18.50 -7.72
C THR A 300 -19.73 18.23 -9.18
N ARG A 301 -19.34 16.99 -9.52
CA ARG A 301 -18.98 16.60 -10.90
C ARG A 301 -20.18 16.68 -11.83
N LYS A 302 -21.34 16.19 -11.40
CA LYS A 302 -22.57 16.24 -12.18
C LYS A 302 -23.01 17.67 -12.45
N SER A 303 -22.90 18.56 -11.45
CA SER A 303 -23.24 19.98 -11.61
C SER A 303 -22.35 20.65 -12.65
N LEU A 304 -21.03 20.36 -12.65
CA LEU A 304 -20.11 20.89 -13.66
C LEU A 304 -20.49 20.37 -15.06
N ALA A 305 -20.69 19.06 -15.22
CA ALA A 305 -21.06 18.46 -16.50
C ALA A 305 -22.36 19.08 -17.06
N LYS A 306 -23.40 19.28 -16.24
CA LYS A 306 -24.62 19.97 -16.64
C LYS A 306 -24.36 21.41 -17.08
N ALA A 307 -23.55 22.16 -16.31
CA ALA A 307 -23.20 23.53 -16.65
C ALA A 307 -22.53 23.60 -18.04
N GLU A 308 -21.60 22.71 -18.32
CA GLU A 308 -20.87 22.64 -19.60
C GLU A 308 -21.82 22.30 -20.78
N ILE A 309 -22.71 21.30 -20.61
CA ILE A 309 -23.68 20.95 -21.65
C ILE A 309 -24.64 22.12 -21.94
N TYR A 310 -25.20 22.76 -20.90
CA TYR A 310 -26.09 23.89 -21.06
C TYR A 310 -25.41 25.11 -21.67
N ALA A 311 -24.13 25.39 -21.31
CA ALA A 311 -23.35 26.45 -21.94
C ALA A 311 -23.10 26.18 -23.43
N ALA A 312 -22.71 24.94 -23.76
CA ALA A 312 -22.45 24.51 -25.14
C ALA A 312 -23.69 24.56 -26.05
N THR A 313 -24.90 24.44 -25.44
CA THR A 313 -26.19 24.53 -26.15
C THR A 313 -26.86 25.92 -26.08
N GLY A 314 -26.17 26.93 -25.52
CA GLY A 314 -26.66 28.29 -25.45
C GLY A 314 -27.72 28.56 -24.37
N GLN A 315 -27.96 27.60 -23.47
CA GLN A 315 -28.93 27.71 -22.37
C GLN A 315 -28.26 28.36 -21.14
N MET A 316 -27.94 29.68 -21.25
CA MET A 316 -27.04 30.37 -20.30
C MET A 316 -27.61 30.46 -18.86
N ASP A 317 -28.94 30.57 -18.67
CA ASP A 317 -29.51 30.62 -17.32
C ASP A 317 -29.30 29.30 -16.57
N SER A 318 -29.52 28.18 -17.26
CA SER A 318 -29.27 26.84 -16.71
C SER A 318 -27.78 26.60 -16.47
N ALA A 319 -26.94 27.01 -17.40
CA ALA A 319 -25.48 26.91 -17.26
C ALA A 319 -24.99 27.70 -16.02
N TYR A 320 -25.48 28.92 -15.82
CA TYR A 320 -25.13 29.74 -14.66
C TYR A 320 -25.61 29.10 -13.35
N TYR A 321 -26.84 28.59 -13.31
CA TYR A 321 -27.38 27.91 -12.12
C TYR A 321 -26.48 26.71 -11.71
N TYR A 322 -26.13 25.82 -12.65
CA TYR A 322 -25.35 24.66 -12.34
C TYR A 322 -23.88 25.00 -12.05
N MET A 323 -23.32 26.04 -12.66
CA MET A 323 -21.97 26.52 -12.36
C MET A 323 -21.87 27.09 -10.93
N ASN A 324 -22.85 27.83 -10.48
CA ASN A 324 -22.90 28.31 -9.09
C ASN A 324 -23.01 27.13 -8.12
N ARG A 325 -23.92 26.18 -8.43
CA ARG A 325 -24.04 24.97 -7.59
C ARG A 325 -22.73 24.18 -7.52
N HIS A 326 -22.01 24.06 -8.63
CA HIS A 326 -20.68 23.45 -8.66
C HIS A 326 -19.69 24.22 -7.77
N ALA A 327 -19.66 25.53 -7.85
CA ALA A 327 -18.75 26.36 -7.06
C ALA A 327 -18.99 26.20 -5.55
N ASP A 328 -20.24 26.29 -5.11
CA ASP A 328 -20.62 26.13 -3.70
C ASP A 328 -20.23 24.74 -3.15
N LEU A 329 -20.49 23.69 -3.91
CA LEU A 329 -20.15 22.31 -3.52
C LEU A 329 -18.63 22.07 -3.51
N ARG A 330 -17.91 22.63 -4.49
CA ARG A 330 -16.45 22.55 -4.55
C ARG A 330 -15.80 23.22 -3.35
N ASP A 331 -16.27 24.40 -2.95
CA ASP A 331 -15.72 25.13 -1.81
C ASP A 331 -15.90 24.33 -0.52
N ARG A 332 -17.06 23.70 -0.31
CA ARG A 332 -17.31 22.77 0.79
C ARG A 332 -16.35 21.55 0.76
N LEU A 333 -16.12 20.95 -0.42
CA LEU A 333 -15.16 19.85 -0.56
C LEU A 333 -13.72 20.25 -0.21
N ILE A 334 -13.33 21.50 -0.50
CA ILE A 334 -11.99 22.01 -0.16
C ILE A 334 -11.84 22.16 1.35
N GLU A 335 -12.86 22.67 2.03
CA GLU A 335 -12.86 22.80 3.49
C GLU A 335 -12.77 21.45 4.22
N GLU A 336 -13.43 20.41 3.69
CA GLU A 336 -13.42 19.06 4.26
C GLU A 336 -12.06 18.31 4.05
N ARG A 337 -11.19 18.80 3.15
CA ARG A 337 -9.92 18.15 2.83
C ARG A 337 -8.76 18.76 3.60
N ASP A 338 -8.38 18.16 4.72
CA ASP A 338 -7.13 18.51 5.39
C ASP A 338 -5.92 17.94 4.63
N LYS A 339 -5.39 18.76 3.69
CA LYS A 339 -4.18 18.44 2.95
C LYS A 339 -2.91 18.79 3.71
N GLU A 340 -2.96 19.81 4.54
CA GLU A 340 -1.76 20.40 5.16
C GLU A 340 -1.21 19.51 6.28
N GLY A 341 -2.09 18.94 7.12
CA GLY A 341 -1.73 17.96 8.13
C GLY A 341 -1.07 16.72 7.52
N LEU A 342 -1.69 16.18 6.47
CA LEU A 342 -1.17 15.01 5.77
C LEU A 342 0.21 15.24 5.14
N LEU A 343 0.41 16.38 4.45
CA LEU A 343 1.68 16.76 3.86
C LEU A 343 2.75 17.01 4.92
N THR A 344 2.40 17.63 6.03
CA THR A 344 3.30 17.91 7.13
C THR A 344 3.76 16.62 7.81
N LEU A 345 2.83 15.70 8.08
CA LEU A 345 3.15 14.39 8.65
C LEU A 345 4.10 13.60 7.73
N HIS A 346 3.79 13.56 6.44
CA HIS A 346 4.61 12.86 5.45
C HIS A 346 6.01 13.47 5.30
N ARG A 347 6.12 14.79 5.29
CA ARG A 347 7.40 15.51 5.22
C ARG A 347 8.26 15.28 6.45
N ASN A 348 7.67 15.30 7.64
CA ASN A 348 8.38 15.05 8.88
C ASN A 348 8.93 13.61 8.92
N TYR A 349 8.12 12.64 8.54
CA TYR A 349 8.58 11.25 8.42
C TYR A 349 9.77 11.11 7.45
N HIS A 350 9.66 11.70 6.26
CA HIS A 350 10.75 11.65 5.27
C HIS A 350 12.05 12.29 5.78
N ASN A 351 11.94 13.42 6.48
CA ASN A 351 13.10 14.07 7.10
C ASN A 351 13.75 13.20 8.18
N ASP A 352 12.97 12.51 8.98
CA ASP A 352 13.50 11.59 10.01
C ASP A 352 14.16 10.36 9.36
N GLU A 353 13.62 9.82 8.28
CA GLU A 353 14.26 8.75 7.52
C GLU A 353 15.59 9.19 6.91
N LEU A 354 15.66 10.40 6.34
CA LEU A 354 16.92 10.96 5.85
C LEU A 354 17.96 11.13 6.97
N LYS A 355 17.55 11.58 8.15
CA LYS A 355 18.45 11.66 9.32
C LYS A 355 18.96 10.29 9.74
N LYS A 356 18.07 9.28 9.81
CA LYS A 356 18.46 7.90 10.13
C LYS A 356 19.44 7.34 9.09
N ALA A 357 19.15 7.53 7.78
CA ALA A 357 20.03 7.10 6.70
C ALA A 357 21.40 7.76 6.76
N ASN A 358 21.47 9.08 6.98
CA ASN A 358 22.73 9.80 7.14
C ASN A 358 23.52 9.31 8.36
N THR A 359 22.85 9.01 9.48
CA THR A 359 23.51 8.46 10.67
C THR A 359 24.10 7.07 10.39
N ARG A 360 23.36 6.19 9.69
CA ARG A 360 23.86 4.87 9.27
C ARG A 360 25.07 4.98 8.34
N LEU A 361 25.00 5.88 7.33
CA LEU A 361 26.13 6.12 6.42
C LEU A 361 27.35 6.63 7.16
N TRP A 362 27.18 7.53 8.12
CA TRP A 362 28.26 8.03 8.96
C TRP A 362 28.88 6.91 9.81
N GLN A 363 28.07 6.06 10.44
CA GLN A 363 28.53 4.88 11.19
C GLN A 363 29.34 3.93 10.30
N GLN A 364 28.83 3.57 9.12
CA GLN A 364 29.54 2.74 8.15
C GLN A 364 30.86 3.35 7.71
N ALA A 365 30.91 4.66 7.50
CA ALA A 365 32.14 5.37 7.15
C ALA A 365 33.18 5.33 8.28
N VAL A 366 32.74 5.46 9.53
CA VAL A 366 33.59 5.33 10.72
C VAL A 366 34.13 3.91 10.86
N GLU A 367 33.28 2.89 10.71
CA GLU A 367 33.69 1.49 10.76
C GLU A 367 34.71 1.15 9.68
N ARG A 368 34.50 1.59 8.44
CA ARG A 368 35.45 1.40 7.34
C ARG A 368 36.81 2.06 7.64
N LYS A 369 36.82 3.28 8.19
CA LYS A 369 38.04 3.94 8.61
C LYS A 369 38.76 3.16 9.70
N LEU A 370 38.02 2.65 10.69
CA LEU A 370 38.60 1.84 11.77
C LEU A 370 39.22 0.55 11.22
N GLN A 371 38.53 -0.15 10.32
CA GLN A 371 39.05 -1.34 9.64
C GLN A 371 40.34 -1.02 8.87
N LEU A 372 40.40 0.12 8.17
CA LEU A 372 41.57 0.55 7.44
C LEU A 372 42.78 0.82 8.38
N TYR A 373 42.52 1.46 9.53
CA TYR A 373 43.55 1.66 10.56
C TYR A 373 44.08 0.32 11.12
N VAL A 374 43.19 -0.62 11.42
CA VAL A 374 43.58 -1.96 11.91
C VAL A 374 44.44 -2.69 10.87
N VAL A 375 44.05 -2.68 9.61
CA VAL A 375 44.82 -3.30 8.51
C VAL A 375 46.18 -2.61 8.39
N THR A 376 46.26 -1.29 8.45
CA THR A 376 47.50 -0.55 8.37
C THR A 376 48.45 -0.90 9.53
N ILE A 377 47.91 -0.98 10.77
CA ILE A 377 48.71 -1.39 11.95
C ILE A 377 49.25 -2.81 11.79
N VAL A 378 48.41 -3.75 11.34
CA VAL A 378 48.83 -5.16 11.10
C VAL A 378 49.91 -5.24 10.04
N CYS A 379 49.79 -4.49 8.94
CA CYS A 379 50.83 -4.44 7.90
C CYS A 379 52.13 -3.84 8.43
N CYS A 380 52.09 -2.78 9.21
CA CYS A 380 53.29 -2.18 9.82
C CYS A 380 53.95 -3.18 10.80
N LEU A 381 53.21 -3.89 11.62
CA LEU A 381 53.75 -4.93 12.52
C LEU A 381 54.38 -6.07 11.75
N ALA A 382 53.76 -6.53 10.66
CA ALA A 382 54.31 -7.60 9.80
C ALA A 382 55.62 -7.16 9.16
N ILE A 383 55.75 -5.91 8.69
CA ILE A 383 56.98 -5.35 8.13
C ILE A 383 58.08 -5.29 9.20
N LEU A 384 57.75 -4.83 10.42
CA LEU A 384 58.71 -4.77 11.52
C LEU A 384 59.20 -6.16 11.92
N LEU A 385 58.29 -7.16 12.02
CA LEU A 385 58.65 -8.54 12.32
C LEU A 385 59.52 -9.14 11.21
N GLY A 386 59.19 -8.94 9.94
CA GLY A 386 59.96 -9.35 8.80
C GLY A 386 61.36 -8.73 8.78
N GLY A 387 61.46 -7.43 9.10
CA GLY A 387 62.75 -6.73 9.26
C GLY A 387 63.60 -7.27 10.39
N CYS A 388 62.99 -7.59 11.57
CA CYS A 388 63.69 -8.20 12.67
C CYS A 388 64.20 -9.62 12.31
N ILE A 389 63.37 -10.45 11.67
CA ILE A 389 63.78 -11.78 11.22
C ILE A 389 64.95 -11.70 10.20
N TYR A 390 64.89 -10.81 9.22
CA TYR A 390 65.95 -10.57 8.27
C TYR A 390 67.25 -10.12 8.95
N PHE A 391 67.16 -9.21 9.91
CA PHE A 391 68.30 -8.74 10.72
C PHE A 391 68.93 -9.89 11.51
N PHE A 392 68.15 -10.72 12.18
CA PHE A 392 68.66 -11.91 12.91
C PHE A 392 69.29 -12.91 11.97
N LEU A 393 68.72 -13.19 10.79
CA LEU A 393 69.30 -14.07 9.80
C LEU A 393 70.59 -13.53 9.20
N SER A 394 70.75 -12.22 9.07
CA SER A 394 71.98 -11.57 8.61
C SER A 394 73.15 -11.59 9.62
N LEU A 395 72.82 -11.78 10.92
CA LEU A 395 73.84 -11.93 11.99
C LEU A 395 74.31 -13.37 12.15
N ILE A 396 73.68 -14.35 11.49
CA ILE A 396 74.26 -15.76 11.46
C ILE A 396 75.45 -15.76 10.53
N PRO A 397 76.66 -16.08 11.05
CA PRO A 397 77.87 -16.08 10.24
C PRO A 397 77.71 -17.08 9.10
N GLN A 398 78.10 -16.72 7.87
CA GLN A 398 78.11 -17.59 6.67
C GLN A 398 79.16 -18.70 6.67
N HIS A 399 79.64 -19.06 7.87
CA HIS A 399 80.61 -20.11 8.06
C HIS A 399 80.02 -21.33 8.75
N PHE A 400 78.96 -21.93 8.16
CA PHE A 400 78.70 -23.35 8.36
C PHE A 400 79.04 -24.07 7.06
N ASP A 401 80.38 -24.38 6.92
CA ASP A 401 80.89 -25.24 5.86
C ASP A 401 80.38 -26.67 6.06
N LEU A 402 79.44 -27.07 5.20
CA LEU A 402 78.75 -28.36 5.18
C LEU A 402 79.71 -29.48 4.62
N THR A 403 81.00 -29.26 4.66
CA THR A 403 82.01 -30.21 4.11
C THR A 403 82.62 -31.18 5.12
N LEU A 404 82.15 -31.22 6.37
CA LEU A 404 82.77 -32.09 7.38
C LEU A 404 81.93 -33.27 7.87
N PHE A 405 80.87 -33.65 7.12
CA PHE A 405 80.08 -34.85 7.49
C PHE A 405 79.88 -35.89 6.39
N ILE A 406 80.86 -35.97 5.41
CA ILE A 406 80.94 -37.11 4.47
C ILE A 406 82.34 -37.56 4.43
N SER A 407 82.90 -38.10 5.54
CA SER A 407 84.03 -39.01 5.57
C SER A 407 84.24 -39.54 7.00
N SER A 408 83.47 -40.52 7.38
CA SER A 408 83.91 -41.67 8.23
C SER A 408 82.82 -42.75 8.17
#